data_3a2294702c7698fe739123f3b735a2f5
#
_entry.id   3a2294702c7698fe739123f3b735a2f5
#
_cell.length_a   1.000
_cell.length_b   1.000
_cell.length_c   1.000
_cell.angle_alpha   90.00
_cell.angle_beta   90.00
_cell.angle_gamma   90.00
#
_symmetry.space_group_name_H-M   'P 1'
#
loop_
_entity.id
_entity.type
_entity.pdbx_description
1 polymer ?
#
loop_
_entity_poly.entity_id
_entity_poly.type
_entity_poly.pdbx_seq_one_letter_code
_entity_poly.pdbx_strand_id
1 'polypeptide(L)'
;MVTKSLTTLLAASFLLSGIAACVAAVRIVEDPGGRIGAYVDRYEGVRNSGEMVIIDGYCASACTIVLGTVPHDRICVTARARLGFHAAWTPAPTVAK
;
A
#
# COMPACT_ATOMS: atom_id res chain seq x y z
N MET A 1 -23.11 -17.88 39.13
CA MET A 1 -23.93 -17.04 38.23
C MET A 1 -23.16 -15.83 37.82
N VAL A 2 -22.63 -15.08 38.76
CA VAL A 2 -21.88 -13.86 38.44
C VAL A 2 -20.62 -14.15 37.61
N THR A 3 -19.96 -15.27 37.91
CA THR A 3 -18.75 -15.69 37.19
C THR A 3 -18.99 -15.95 35.70
N LYS A 4 -20.14 -16.50 35.34
CA LYS A 4 -20.45 -16.80 33.96
C LYS A 4 -20.58 -15.51 33.12
N SER A 5 -21.21 -14.47 33.71
CA SER A 5 -21.38 -13.20 33.03
C SER A 5 -20.03 -12.52 32.75
N LEU A 6 -19.12 -12.56 33.72
CA LEU A 6 -17.79 -11.97 33.56
C LEU A 6 -17.00 -12.68 32.47
N THR A 7 -17.07 -14.01 32.41
CA THR A 7 -16.37 -14.76 31.37
C THR A 7 -16.85 -14.38 29.99
N THR A 8 -18.16 -14.20 29.81
CA THR A 8 -18.73 -13.82 28.52
C THR A 8 -18.23 -12.45 28.07
N LEU A 9 -18.18 -11.50 28.97
CA LEU A 9 -17.70 -10.15 28.64
C LEU A 9 -16.25 -10.15 28.22
N LEU A 10 -15.40 -10.92 28.88
CA LEU A 10 -13.99 -11.01 28.52
C LEU A 10 -13.81 -11.59 27.13
N ALA A 11 -14.58 -12.62 26.78
CA ALA A 11 -14.50 -13.23 25.46
C ALA A 11 -14.89 -12.23 24.37
N ALA A 12 -15.93 -11.44 24.59
CA ALA A 12 -16.36 -10.44 23.61
C ALA A 12 -15.29 -9.39 23.38
N SER A 13 -14.65 -8.90 24.43
CA SER A 13 -13.58 -7.90 24.31
C SER A 13 -12.40 -8.45 23.51
N PHE A 14 -12.03 -9.69 23.75
CA PHE A 14 -10.93 -10.31 23.03
C PHE A 14 -11.21 -10.40 21.53
N LEU A 15 -12.42 -10.81 21.15
CA LEU A 15 -12.79 -10.90 19.74
C LEU A 15 -12.74 -9.56 19.03
N LEU A 16 -13.22 -8.49 19.67
CA LEU A 16 -13.16 -7.16 19.08
C LEU A 16 -11.73 -6.69 18.86
N SER A 17 -10.84 -6.97 19.81
CA SER A 17 -9.42 -6.62 19.65
C SER A 17 -8.79 -7.39 18.50
N GLY A 18 -9.12 -8.66 18.33
CA GLY A 18 -8.61 -9.45 17.23
C GLY A 18 -9.04 -8.93 15.88
N ILE A 19 -10.29 -8.51 15.74
CA ILE A 19 -10.80 -7.94 14.50
C ILE A 19 -10.10 -6.62 14.17
N ALA A 20 -9.89 -5.76 15.16
CA ALA A 20 -9.26 -4.47 14.95
C ALA A 20 -7.80 -4.58 14.50
N ALA A 21 -7.13 -5.71 14.78
CA ALA A 21 -5.74 -5.92 14.39
C ALA A 21 -5.58 -6.36 12.92
N CYS A 22 -6.68 -6.71 12.25
CA CYS A 22 -6.63 -7.22 10.88
C CYS A 22 -6.77 -6.07 9.90
N VAL A 23 -5.66 -5.40 9.58
CA VAL A 23 -5.62 -4.31 8.60
C VAL A 23 -5.07 -4.86 7.30
N ALA A 24 -5.78 -4.60 6.20
CA ALA A 24 -5.32 -5.01 4.88
C ALA A 24 -4.05 -4.26 4.49
N ALA A 25 -3.19 -4.89 3.73
CA ALA A 25 -1.98 -4.30 3.21
C ALA A 25 -1.91 -4.50 1.71
N VAL A 26 -1.38 -3.50 1.01
CA VAL A 26 -1.08 -3.58 -0.41
C VAL A 26 0.34 -4.10 -0.55
N ARG A 27 0.50 -5.22 -1.24
CA ARG A 27 1.81 -5.83 -1.44
C ARG A 27 2.23 -5.70 -2.90
N ILE A 28 3.40 -5.15 -3.14
CA ILE A 28 3.93 -4.95 -4.49
C ILE A 28 5.09 -5.93 -4.67
N VAL A 29 4.93 -6.89 -5.56
CA VAL A 29 5.92 -7.94 -5.79
C VAL A 29 6.57 -7.79 -7.17
N GLU A 30 5.78 -7.41 -8.17
CA GLU A 30 6.27 -7.28 -9.53
C GLU A 30 5.39 -6.27 -10.26
N ASP A 31 5.87 -5.04 -10.40
CA ASP A 31 5.09 -3.97 -11.02
C ASP A 31 6.00 -3.09 -11.86
N PRO A 32 6.00 -3.27 -13.18
CA PRO A 32 6.87 -2.50 -14.07
C PRO A 32 6.35 -1.08 -14.36
N GLY A 33 5.18 -0.74 -13.85
CA GLY A 33 4.57 0.57 -14.10
C GLY A 33 3.58 0.54 -15.24
N GLY A 34 3.10 1.69 -15.59
CA GLY A 34 2.10 1.86 -16.63
C GLY A 34 1.66 3.30 -16.72
N ARG A 35 0.39 3.53 -16.95
CA ARG A 35 -0.16 4.88 -17.12
C ARG A 35 -0.14 5.63 -15.80
N ILE A 36 0.47 6.79 -15.81
CA ILE A 36 0.67 7.60 -14.61
C ILE A 36 -0.66 7.89 -13.90
N GLY A 37 -1.67 8.34 -14.64
CA GLY A 37 -2.96 8.68 -14.04
C GLY A 37 -3.60 7.53 -13.28
N ALA A 38 -3.50 6.32 -13.82
CA ALA A 38 -4.06 5.14 -13.17
C ALA A 38 -3.35 4.84 -11.83
N TYR A 39 -2.04 5.06 -11.78
CA TYR A 39 -1.28 4.83 -10.56
C TYR A 39 -1.53 5.92 -9.51
N VAL A 40 -1.66 7.17 -9.96
CA VAL A 40 -2.04 8.26 -9.06
C VAL A 40 -3.38 7.95 -8.39
N ASP A 41 -4.38 7.57 -9.18
CA ASP A 41 -5.71 7.25 -8.65
C ASP A 41 -5.65 6.08 -7.66
N ARG A 42 -4.92 5.04 -8.02
CA ARG A 42 -4.78 3.87 -7.16
C ARG A 42 -4.18 4.24 -5.81
N TYR A 43 -3.07 4.97 -5.82
CA TYR A 43 -2.36 5.26 -4.57
C TYR A 43 -3.04 6.34 -3.74
N GLU A 44 -3.82 7.22 -4.35
CA GLU A 44 -4.67 8.12 -3.59
C GLU A 44 -5.73 7.33 -2.83
N GLY A 45 -6.28 6.29 -3.46
CA GLY A 45 -7.20 5.39 -2.77
C GLY A 45 -6.55 4.68 -1.59
N VAL A 46 -5.33 4.20 -1.77
CA VAL A 46 -4.57 3.56 -0.69
C VAL A 46 -4.28 4.55 0.43
N ARG A 47 -3.86 5.76 0.08
CA ARG A 47 -3.62 6.80 1.07
C ARG A 47 -4.86 7.07 1.90
N ASN A 48 -6.01 7.17 1.25
CA ASN A 48 -7.27 7.49 1.93
C ASN A 48 -7.82 6.34 2.76
N SER A 49 -7.50 5.10 2.38
CA SER A 49 -7.97 3.91 3.11
C SER A 49 -7.18 3.64 4.38
N GLY A 50 -5.99 4.22 4.52
CA GLY A 50 -5.14 3.96 5.67
C GLY A 50 -4.35 2.65 5.59
N GLU A 51 -4.39 1.97 4.44
CA GLU A 51 -3.68 0.70 4.29
C GLU A 51 -2.17 0.88 4.35
N MET A 52 -1.50 -0.18 4.81
CA MET A 52 -0.06 -0.29 4.71
C MET A 52 0.32 -0.69 3.29
N VAL A 53 1.51 -0.30 2.86
CA VAL A 53 2.09 -0.75 1.59
C VAL A 53 3.38 -1.50 1.89
N ILE A 54 3.55 -2.66 1.28
CA ILE A 54 4.76 -3.48 1.44
C ILE A 54 5.37 -3.64 0.06
N ILE A 55 6.53 -3.04 -0.15
CA ILE A 55 7.28 -3.20 -1.40
C ILE A 55 8.22 -4.39 -1.21
N ASP A 56 7.87 -5.52 -1.82
CA ASP A 56 8.54 -6.79 -1.60
C ASP A 56 9.05 -7.38 -2.92
N GLY A 57 9.44 -6.51 -3.84
CA GLY A 57 9.92 -6.92 -5.13
C GLY A 57 10.09 -5.72 -6.05
N TYR A 58 9.93 -5.97 -7.33
CA TYR A 58 10.16 -4.96 -8.36
C TYR A 58 9.00 -3.94 -8.40
N CYS A 59 9.35 -2.67 -8.30
CA CYS A 59 8.40 -1.56 -8.44
C CYS A 59 9.08 -0.46 -9.24
N ALA A 60 8.69 -0.31 -10.49
CA ALA A 60 9.39 0.57 -11.43
C ALA A 60 8.44 1.56 -12.10
N SER A 61 9.01 2.64 -12.59
CA SER A 61 8.29 3.64 -13.36
C SER A 61 7.09 4.19 -12.58
N ALA A 62 5.88 4.14 -13.12
CA ALA A 62 4.69 4.67 -12.46
C ALA A 62 4.40 4.00 -11.11
N CYS A 63 4.86 2.77 -10.90
CA CYS A 63 4.72 2.12 -9.59
C CYS A 63 5.36 2.95 -8.48
N THR A 64 6.48 3.63 -8.75
CA THR A 64 7.20 4.42 -7.74
C THR A 64 6.45 5.66 -7.28
N ILE A 65 5.33 5.98 -7.92
CA ILE A 65 4.44 7.08 -7.48
C ILE A 65 3.96 6.82 -6.04
N VAL A 66 3.93 5.56 -5.62
CA VAL A 66 3.55 5.20 -4.24
C VAL A 66 4.40 5.97 -3.23
N LEU A 67 5.67 6.20 -3.52
CA LEU A 67 6.59 6.86 -2.59
C LEU A 67 6.25 8.34 -2.37
N GLY A 68 5.60 8.97 -3.33
CA GLY A 68 5.20 10.36 -3.23
C GLY A 68 3.75 10.56 -2.80
N THR A 69 2.97 9.50 -2.73
CA THR A 69 1.53 9.61 -2.47
C THR A 69 1.15 9.06 -1.10
N VAL A 70 1.66 7.88 -0.73
CA VAL A 70 1.35 7.24 0.54
C VAL A 70 2.36 7.73 1.59
N PRO A 71 1.91 8.06 2.80
CA PRO A 71 2.84 8.48 3.86
C PRO A 71 3.90 7.41 4.12
N HIS A 72 5.14 7.83 4.30
CA HIS A 72 6.27 6.91 4.42
C HIS A 72 6.17 6.01 5.64
N ASP A 73 5.52 6.45 6.71
CA ASP A 73 5.32 5.62 7.90
C ASP A 73 4.35 4.46 7.66
N ARG A 74 3.71 4.42 6.49
CA ARG A 74 2.86 3.30 6.08
C ARG A 74 3.46 2.49 4.94
N ILE A 75 4.72 2.76 4.57
CA ILE A 75 5.40 2.02 3.52
C ILE A 75 6.53 1.20 4.14
N CYS A 76 6.50 -0.11 3.92
CA CYS A 76 7.56 -1.02 4.32
C CYS A 76 8.28 -1.52 3.07
N VAL A 77 9.59 -1.65 3.17
CA VAL A 77 10.43 -2.12 2.05
C VAL A 77 11.19 -3.33 2.55
N THR A 78 11.07 -4.46 1.85
CA THR A 78 11.79 -5.68 2.22
C THR A 78 13.14 -5.76 1.52
N ALA A 79 13.94 -6.74 1.89
CA ALA A 79 15.24 -6.96 1.26
C ALA A 79 15.11 -7.33 -0.23
N ARG A 80 13.93 -7.75 -0.68
CA ARG A 80 13.70 -8.09 -2.07
C ARG A 80 13.29 -6.90 -2.92
N ALA A 81 13.04 -5.75 -2.32
CA ALA A 81 12.54 -4.59 -3.06
C ALA A 81 13.58 -4.07 -4.04
N ARG A 82 13.12 -3.76 -5.24
CA ARG A 82 13.92 -3.12 -6.26
C ARG A 82 13.09 -2.01 -6.88
N LEU A 83 13.57 -0.78 -6.74
CA LEU A 83 12.88 0.39 -7.24
C LEU A 83 13.54 0.86 -8.52
N GLY A 84 12.75 1.04 -9.57
CA GLY A 84 13.25 1.50 -10.85
C GLY A 84 12.68 2.87 -11.21
N PHE A 85 13.55 3.84 -11.37
CA PHE A 85 13.17 5.19 -11.71
C PHE A 85 13.65 5.55 -13.10
N HIS A 86 12.82 6.26 -13.85
CA HIS A 86 13.22 6.88 -15.11
C HIS A 86 12.30 8.07 -15.38
N ALA A 87 12.75 8.95 -16.25
CA ALA A 87 11.95 10.11 -16.61
C ALA A 87 10.73 9.67 -17.43
N ALA A 88 9.60 10.31 -17.17
CA ALA A 88 8.42 10.11 -18.00
C ALA A 88 8.70 10.69 -19.37
N TRP A 89 8.14 10.07 -20.41
CA TRP A 89 8.31 10.53 -21.76
C TRP A 89 7.00 10.46 -22.53
N THR A 90 6.91 11.25 -23.58
CA THR A 90 5.78 11.19 -24.48
C THR A 90 6.26 10.76 -25.86
N PRO A 91 5.48 10.01 -26.58
CA PRO A 91 5.89 9.53 -27.90
C PRO A 91 5.91 10.61 -28.97
N ALA A 92 5.35 11.76 -28.66
CA ALA A 92 5.35 12.84 -29.62
C ALA A 92 6.74 13.36 -29.82
N PRO A 93 7.26 13.55 -30.72
CA PRO A 93 8.49 14.06 -30.76
C PRO A 93 8.95 15.21 -31.38
N THR A 94 8.69 15.07 -30.87
CA THR A 94 9.01 15.64 -30.98
C THR A 94 9.61 16.44 -31.40
N VAL A 95 9.61 16.55 -31.46
CA VAL A 95 9.89 17.21 -31.77
C VAL A 95 10.73 17.84 -31.87
N ALA A 96 10.88 18.10 -31.72
CA ALA A 96 11.51 18.71 -31.88
C ALA A 96 12.56 18.88 -31.81
N LYS A 97 13.05 18.77 -32.00
CA LYS A 97 13.94 18.93 -31.92
C LYS A 97 14.55 19.33 -32.44
#